data_81a0bf1606cfd27a79849bfbbf020074
#
_entry.id   81a0bf1606cfd27a79849bfbbf020074
#
_cell.length_a   1.000
_cell.length_b   1.000
_cell.length_c   1.000
_cell.angle_alpha   90.00
_cell.angle_beta   90.00
_cell.angle_gamma   90.00
#
_symmetry.space_group_name_H-M   'P 1'
#
loop_
_entity.id
_entity.type
_entity.pdbx_description
1 polymer ?
#
loop_
_entity_poly.entity_id
_entity_poly.type
_entity_poly.pdbx_seq_one_letter_code
_entity_poly.pdbx_strand_id
1 'polypeptide(L)'
;MSDALFVLVLEERRRQALLAGDLPALQGLLADDLVYVHSTGACDRKDSYLARLSGGSLKYLALDFSDQRVQWLQQAAVVSGRMAATVSKDGQQKNVASLFMTVWACGSDGVWRLHAHQGTSMPVA
;
A
#
# COMPACT_ATOMS: atom_id res chain seq x y z
N MET A 1 -0.19 7.11 22.12
CA MET A 1 0.30 7.02 20.73
C MET A 1 -0.12 8.28 20.00
N SER A 2 0.81 8.89 19.26
CA SER A 2 0.47 10.05 18.46
C SER A 2 -0.37 9.63 17.25
N ASP A 3 -1.10 10.59 16.66
CA ASP A 3 -1.89 10.35 15.46
C ASP A 3 -1.02 9.89 14.30
N ALA A 4 0.15 10.53 14.13
CA ALA A 4 1.09 10.13 13.08
C ALA A 4 1.58 8.70 13.30
N LEU A 5 1.95 8.32 14.52
CA LEU A 5 2.41 6.98 14.81
C LEU A 5 1.32 5.94 14.55
N PHE A 6 0.06 6.27 14.90
CA PHE A 6 -1.07 5.38 14.62
C PHE A 6 -1.16 5.04 13.13
N VAL A 7 -1.05 6.05 12.26
CA VAL A 7 -1.15 5.85 10.81
C VAL A 7 0.08 5.09 10.28
N LEU A 8 1.27 5.37 10.81
CA LEU A 8 2.48 4.64 10.42
C LEU A 8 2.42 3.16 10.82
N VAL A 9 1.73 2.83 11.92
CA VAL A 9 1.47 1.43 12.28
C VAL A 9 0.57 0.75 11.24
N LEU A 10 -0.43 1.46 10.71
CA LEU A 10 -1.26 0.93 9.63
C LEU A 10 -0.44 0.67 8.36
N GLU A 11 0.48 1.59 8.02
CA GLU A 11 1.38 1.39 6.88
C GLU A 11 2.30 0.18 7.10
N GLU A 12 2.79 -0.02 8.32
CA GLU A 12 3.65 -1.16 8.62
C GLU A 12 2.87 -2.48 8.54
N ARG A 13 1.61 -2.50 9.00
CA ARG A 13 0.73 -3.68 8.84
C ARG A 13 0.51 -4.01 7.37
N ARG A 14 0.31 -2.98 6.54
CA ARG A 14 0.18 -3.16 5.10
C ARG A 14 1.44 -3.76 4.50
N ARG A 15 2.60 -3.22 4.86
CA ARG A 15 3.89 -3.72 4.39
C ARG A 15 4.07 -5.19 4.73
N GLN A 16 3.85 -5.56 5.97
CA GLN A 16 4.00 -6.94 6.43
C GLN A 16 3.02 -7.88 5.74
N ALA A 17 1.77 -7.45 5.56
CA ALA A 17 0.75 -8.26 4.89
C ALA A 17 1.10 -8.51 3.42
N LEU A 18 1.64 -7.50 2.73
CA LEU A 18 2.08 -7.65 1.34
C LEU A 18 3.27 -8.62 1.23
N LEU A 19 4.24 -8.50 2.14
CA LEU A 19 5.40 -9.40 2.15
C LEU A 19 5.01 -10.85 2.44
N ALA A 20 4.08 -11.05 3.36
CA ALA A 20 3.62 -12.38 3.77
C ALA A 20 2.58 -12.97 2.80
N GLY A 21 2.02 -12.17 1.91
CA GLY A 21 0.88 -12.61 1.09
C GLY A 21 -0.36 -12.90 1.94
N ASP A 22 -0.53 -12.15 3.04
CA ASP A 22 -1.61 -12.36 4.01
C ASP A 22 -2.90 -11.73 3.49
N LEU A 23 -3.64 -12.48 2.70
CA LEU A 23 -4.88 -11.98 2.08
C LEU A 23 -5.95 -11.61 3.11
N PRO A 24 -6.19 -12.39 4.19
CA PRO A 24 -7.15 -11.97 5.22
C PRO A 24 -6.80 -10.62 5.84
N ALA A 25 -5.51 -10.37 6.13
CA ALA A 25 -5.09 -9.08 6.68
C ALA A 25 -5.34 -7.95 5.66
N LEU A 26 -4.98 -8.15 4.39
CA LEU A 26 -5.21 -7.17 3.34
C LEU A 26 -6.70 -6.91 3.11
N GLN A 27 -7.53 -7.95 3.18
CA GLN A 27 -8.98 -7.81 3.07
C GLN A 27 -9.52 -6.81 4.10
N GLY A 28 -8.99 -6.82 5.31
CA GLY A 28 -9.39 -5.90 6.37
C GLY A 28 -8.78 -4.50 6.28
N LEU A 29 -7.59 -4.39 5.70
CA LEU A 29 -6.88 -3.12 5.58
C LEU A 29 -7.33 -2.27 4.39
N LEU A 30 -7.86 -2.90 3.33
CA LEU A 30 -8.23 -2.22 2.08
C LEU A 30 -9.71 -1.88 2.08
N ALA A 31 -10.05 -0.64 1.73
CA ALA A 31 -11.43 -0.21 1.60
C ALA A 31 -12.08 -0.85 0.36
N ASP A 32 -13.39 -1.09 0.44
CA ASP A 32 -14.13 -1.71 -0.67
C ASP A 32 -14.07 -0.87 -1.95
N ASP A 33 -13.98 0.44 -1.82
CA ASP A 33 -13.89 1.38 -2.94
C ASP A 33 -12.45 1.85 -3.22
N LEU A 34 -11.46 1.07 -2.81
CA LEU A 34 -10.04 1.38 -3.02
C LEU A 34 -9.74 1.72 -4.48
N VAL A 35 -8.93 2.78 -4.66
CA VAL A 35 -8.28 3.08 -5.93
C VAL A 35 -6.78 2.94 -5.73
N TYR A 36 -6.16 2.01 -6.43
CA TYR A 36 -4.74 1.73 -6.28
C TYR A 36 -4.04 1.96 -7.62
N VAL A 37 -3.28 3.05 -7.70
CA VAL A 37 -2.50 3.37 -8.89
C VAL A 37 -1.05 2.96 -8.64
N HIS A 38 -0.60 1.96 -9.39
CA HIS A 38 0.78 1.49 -9.34
C HIS A 38 1.72 2.49 -10.03
N SER A 39 3.02 2.41 -9.70
CA SER A 39 4.02 3.30 -10.28
C SER A 39 4.16 3.17 -11.80
N THR A 40 3.66 2.08 -12.37
CA THR A 40 3.61 1.85 -13.82
C THR A 40 2.44 2.55 -14.49
N GLY A 41 1.50 3.11 -13.71
CA GLY A 41 0.25 3.66 -14.22
C GLY A 41 -0.89 2.65 -14.29
N ALA A 42 -0.63 1.38 -14.00
CA ALA A 42 -1.71 0.38 -13.90
C ALA A 42 -2.58 0.68 -12.71
N CYS A 43 -3.90 0.58 -12.88
CA CYS A 43 -4.87 0.88 -11.83
C CYS A 43 -5.56 -0.41 -11.40
N ASP A 44 -5.68 -0.59 -10.08
CA ASP A 44 -6.43 -1.69 -9.50
C ASP A 44 -7.51 -1.15 -8.57
N ARG A 45 -8.58 -1.92 -8.48
CA ARG A 45 -9.56 -1.84 -7.40
C ARG A 45 -9.20 -2.92 -6.37
N LYS A 46 -9.91 -2.95 -5.25
CA LYS A 46 -9.62 -3.93 -4.19
C LYS A 46 -9.64 -5.37 -4.71
N ASP A 47 -10.68 -5.75 -5.42
CA ASP A 47 -10.84 -7.11 -5.93
C ASP A 47 -9.75 -7.50 -6.94
N SER A 48 -9.43 -6.62 -7.88
CA SER A 48 -8.38 -6.90 -8.87
C SER A 48 -7.00 -6.96 -8.25
N TYR A 49 -6.71 -6.10 -7.26
CA TYR A 49 -5.43 -6.12 -6.56
C TYR A 49 -5.27 -7.42 -5.77
N LEU A 50 -6.29 -7.79 -4.99
CA LEU A 50 -6.27 -9.05 -4.24
C LEU A 50 -6.18 -10.26 -5.15
N ALA A 51 -6.81 -10.23 -6.32
CA ALA A 51 -6.72 -11.30 -7.31
C ALA A 51 -5.29 -11.47 -7.84
N ARG A 52 -4.59 -10.38 -8.10
CA ARG A 52 -3.18 -10.45 -8.53
C ARG A 52 -2.30 -11.08 -7.45
N LEU A 53 -2.52 -10.71 -6.21
CA LEU A 53 -1.75 -11.22 -5.07
C LEU A 53 -2.05 -12.70 -4.81
N SER A 54 -3.33 -13.09 -4.86
CA SER A 54 -3.72 -14.49 -4.63
C SER A 54 -3.33 -15.40 -5.77
N GLY A 55 -3.36 -14.90 -7.01
CA GLY A 55 -3.00 -15.66 -8.21
C GLY A 55 -1.50 -15.77 -8.45
N GLY A 56 -0.68 -15.05 -7.69
CA GLY A 56 0.76 -15.07 -7.84
C GLY A 56 1.31 -14.24 -8.99
N SER A 57 0.46 -13.51 -9.73
CA SER A 57 0.94 -12.63 -10.79
C SER A 57 1.70 -11.42 -10.24
N LEU A 58 1.47 -11.06 -8.98
CA LEU A 58 2.21 -10.03 -8.27
C LEU A 58 2.58 -10.56 -6.89
N LYS A 59 3.89 -10.56 -6.59
CA LYS A 59 4.40 -11.00 -5.29
C LYS A 59 5.49 -10.05 -4.84
N TYR A 60 5.40 -9.59 -3.60
CA TYR A 60 6.43 -8.75 -2.98
C TYR A 60 7.46 -9.65 -2.31
N LEU A 61 8.70 -9.63 -2.81
CA LEU A 61 9.82 -10.40 -2.25
C LEU A 61 10.58 -9.59 -1.20
N ALA A 62 10.67 -8.28 -1.39
CA ALA A 62 11.21 -7.31 -0.44
C ALA A 62 10.40 -6.03 -0.57
N LEU A 63 10.22 -5.32 0.53
CA LEU A 63 9.43 -4.09 0.53
C LEU A 63 9.85 -3.23 1.72
N ASP A 64 10.29 -2.01 1.44
CA ASP A 64 10.67 -1.04 2.46
C ASP A 64 10.00 0.30 2.18
N PHE A 65 9.51 0.92 3.24
CA PHE A 65 9.03 2.30 3.21
C PHE A 65 10.00 3.19 3.98
N SER A 66 10.26 4.37 3.47
CA SER A 66 11.16 5.34 4.09
C SER A 66 10.67 6.77 3.85
N ASP A 67 11.25 7.73 4.59
CA ASP A 67 10.92 9.16 4.45
C ASP A 67 9.43 9.44 4.54
N GLN A 68 8.75 8.74 5.44
CA GLN A 68 7.30 8.83 5.57
C GLN A 68 6.89 10.10 6.32
N ARG A 69 5.90 10.82 5.77
CA ARG A 69 5.26 11.98 6.37
C ARG A 69 3.77 11.75 6.45
N VAL A 70 3.17 12.14 7.57
CA VAL A 70 1.74 11.97 7.82
C VAL A 70 1.09 13.35 7.94
N GLN A 71 0.02 13.57 7.15
CA GLN A 71 -0.89 14.70 7.34
C GLN A 71 -2.18 14.15 7.96
N TRP A 72 -2.42 14.54 9.20
CA TRP A 72 -3.61 14.11 9.95
C TRP A 72 -4.76 15.06 9.67
N LEU A 73 -5.87 14.54 9.15
CA LEU A 73 -7.04 15.31 8.74
C LEU A 73 -8.30 14.86 9.51
N GLN A 74 -8.15 14.53 10.80
CA GLN A 74 -9.24 14.08 11.67
C GLN A 74 -9.72 12.66 11.33
N GLN A 75 -10.67 12.50 10.43
CA GLN A 75 -11.20 11.20 10.02
C GLN A 75 -10.45 10.59 8.84
N ALA A 76 -9.38 11.24 8.42
CA ALA A 76 -8.53 10.75 7.35
C ALA A 76 -7.09 11.16 7.60
N ALA A 77 -6.17 10.50 6.92
CA ALA A 77 -4.75 10.86 6.94
C ALA A 77 -4.14 10.57 5.57
N VAL A 78 -3.22 11.46 5.17
CA VAL A 78 -2.43 11.28 3.96
C VAL A 78 -1.01 10.94 4.37
N VAL A 79 -0.47 9.86 3.83
CA VAL A 79 0.93 9.48 4.02
C VAL A 79 1.65 9.64 2.71
N SER A 80 2.77 10.34 2.72
CA SER A 80 3.69 10.37 1.60
C SER A 80 5.01 9.74 2.00
N GLY A 81 5.70 9.10 1.06
CA GLY A 81 6.95 8.43 1.38
C GLY A 81 7.66 7.87 0.16
N ARG A 82 8.70 7.11 0.43
CA ARG A 82 9.46 6.36 -0.57
C ARG A 82 9.23 4.89 -0.39
N MET A 83 9.15 4.17 -1.51
CA MET A 83 9.06 2.72 -1.52
C MET A 83 10.23 2.16 -2.33
N ALA A 84 10.89 1.16 -1.77
CA ALA A 84 11.84 0.32 -2.49
C ALA A 84 11.36 -1.11 -2.36
N ALA A 85 11.25 -1.80 -3.48
CA ALA A 85 10.71 -3.17 -3.49
C ALA A 85 11.44 -4.04 -4.50
N THR A 86 11.48 -5.32 -4.21
CA THR A 86 11.76 -6.36 -5.19
C THR A 86 10.47 -7.14 -5.36
N VAL A 87 9.96 -7.17 -6.57
CA VAL A 87 8.69 -7.85 -6.87
C VAL A 87 8.91 -8.94 -7.91
N SER A 88 8.08 -9.97 -7.84
CA SER A 88 7.91 -10.91 -8.94
C SER A 88 6.60 -10.54 -9.64
N LYS A 89 6.70 -10.20 -10.92
CA LYS A 89 5.54 -9.85 -11.73
C LYS A 89 5.49 -10.77 -12.93
N ASP A 90 4.44 -11.59 -12.99
CA ASP A 90 4.27 -12.60 -14.05
C ASP A 90 5.52 -13.48 -14.20
N GLY A 91 6.11 -13.86 -13.05
CA GLY A 91 7.29 -14.73 -13.01
C GLY A 91 8.62 -14.03 -13.20
N GLN A 92 8.63 -12.71 -13.46
CA GLN A 92 9.87 -11.94 -13.61
C GLN A 92 10.14 -11.09 -12.39
N GLN A 93 11.35 -11.18 -11.87
CA GLN A 93 11.79 -10.39 -10.72
C GLN A 93 12.23 -9.01 -11.20
N LYS A 94 11.74 -7.96 -10.51
CA LYS A 94 12.06 -6.56 -10.80
C LYS A 94 12.34 -5.81 -9.51
N ASN A 95 13.29 -4.88 -9.58
CA ASN A 95 13.51 -3.89 -8.54
C ASN A 95 12.73 -2.64 -8.88
N VAL A 96 11.99 -2.12 -7.90
CA VAL A 96 11.10 -0.96 -8.07
C VAL A 96 11.46 0.07 -7.01
N ALA A 97 11.56 1.32 -7.43
CA ALA A 97 11.64 2.46 -6.53
C ALA A 97 10.57 3.47 -6.92
N SER A 98 9.85 3.98 -5.95
CA SER A 98 8.79 4.96 -6.22
C SER A 98 8.62 5.92 -5.05
N LEU A 99 8.06 7.09 -5.38
CA LEU A 99 7.39 7.92 -4.40
C LEU A 99 5.94 7.47 -4.31
N PHE A 100 5.35 7.54 -3.14
CA PHE A 100 3.95 7.16 -2.99
C PHE A 100 3.19 8.14 -2.12
N MET A 101 1.89 8.21 -2.35
CA MET A 101 0.94 8.82 -1.42
C MET A 101 -0.19 7.84 -1.18
N THR A 102 -0.60 7.74 0.07
CA THR A 102 -1.75 6.93 0.46
C THR A 102 -2.75 7.78 1.22
N VAL A 103 -4.01 7.39 1.15
CA VAL A 103 -5.08 7.98 1.95
C VAL A 103 -5.70 6.88 2.80
N TRP A 104 -5.58 7.06 4.10
CA TRP A 104 -6.25 6.24 5.12
C TRP A 104 -7.43 7.01 5.65
N ALA A 105 -8.57 6.37 5.85
CA ALA A 105 -9.75 7.03 6.38
C ALA A 105 -10.53 6.10 7.29
N CYS A 106 -11.16 6.73 8.30
CA CYS A 106 -12.02 6.04 9.25
C CYS A 106 -13.42 5.91 8.66
N GLY A 107 -13.89 4.70 8.53
CA GLY A 107 -15.24 4.43 8.05
C GLY A 107 -16.30 4.71 9.13
N SER A 108 -17.56 4.64 8.73
CA SER A 108 -18.68 4.79 9.65
C SER A 108 -18.71 3.70 10.74
N ASP A 109 -18.04 2.57 10.48
CA ASP A 109 -17.85 1.49 11.46
C ASP A 109 -16.68 1.73 12.42
N GLY A 110 -15.99 2.87 12.32
CA GLY A 110 -14.85 3.20 13.16
C GLY A 110 -13.54 2.53 12.73
N VAL A 111 -13.53 1.80 11.62
CA VAL A 111 -12.35 1.07 11.15
C VAL A 111 -11.59 1.91 10.11
N TRP A 112 -10.28 2.01 10.30
CA TRP A 112 -9.38 2.70 9.38
C TRP A 112 -8.95 1.76 8.27
N ARG A 113 -9.14 2.20 7.01
CA ARG A 113 -8.77 1.43 5.83
C ARG A 113 -8.07 2.31 4.82
N LEU A 114 -7.30 1.68 3.96
CA LEU A 114 -6.66 2.34 2.82
C LEU A 114 -7.68 2.57 1.72
N HIS A 115 -7.91 3.82 1.37
CA HIS A 115 -8.86 4.22 0.34
C HIS A 115 -8.20 4.55 -0.99
N ALA A 116 -6.95 5.00 -0.96
CA ALA A 116 -6.25 5.39 -2.18
C ALA A 116 -4.75 5.17 -2.03
N HIS A 117 -4.12 4.84 -3.12
CA HIS A 117 -2.67 4.76 -3.28
C HIS A 117 -2.30 5.33 -4.65
N GLN A 118 -1.29 6.16 -4.70
CA GLN A 118 -0.71 6.67 -5.94
C GLN A 118 0.80 6.50 -5.87
N GLY A 119 1.37 5.77 -6.82
CA GLY A 119 2.81 5.60 -6.95
C GLY A 119 3.35 6.36 -8.14
N THR A 120 4.57 6.85 -8.01
CA THR A 120 5.31 7.49 -9.11
C THR A 120 6.69 6.86 -9.18
N SER A 121 7.03 6.32 -10.33
CA SER A 121 8.30 5.63 -10.53
C SER A 121 9.48 6.58 -10.37
N MET A 122 10.54 6.09 -9.74
CA MET A 122 11.80 6.79 -9.58
C MET A 122 12.92 5.95 -10.20
N PRO A 123 14.05 6.58 -10.58
CA PRO A 123 15.21 5.80 -10.99
C PRO A 123 15.67 4.88 -9.87
N VAL A 124 16.02 3.64 -10.20
CA VAL A 124 16.63 2.70 -9.26
C VAL A 124 18.13 2.95 -9.27
N ALA A 125 18.69 3.26 -8.08
CA ALA A 125 20.11 3.54 -7.94
C ALA A 125 20.95 2.28 -8.04
#